data_b07126f4f934d85fb00cb7a76c5b815a
#
_entry.id   b07126f4f934d85fb00cb7a76c5b815a
#
_cell.length_a   1.000
_cell.length_b   1.000
_cell.length_c   1.000
_cell.angle_alpha   90.00
_cell.angle_beta   90.00
_cell.angle_gamma   90.00
#
_symmetry.space_group_name_H-M   'P 1'
#
loop_
_entity.id
_entity.type
_entity.pdbx_description
1 polymer ?
#
loop_
_entity_poly.entity_id
_entity_poly.type
_entity_poly.pdbx_seq_one_letter_code
_entity_poly.pdbx_strand_id
1 'polypeptide(L)'
;MVPESLSFTFVAGVSPIVGLHAAGLMGLTCALFNAQPGVISGAAGATAVVIAPLVASKGVEYLFACCLLCGGIQVLAGAMRLGKFIRLVPQPVMLGFVNGLAIVIGKSQLEHFHGLSGSALAVTVGLTAFTMALIKLIPKYLTKKIPSPLMAIASLTALTQAFSSQMNGVKMIGDISSVAGSLPQFSIPSVPMSLETLLVIAPYAVSVAAVGLIETLLTQQLVDDIVENRTATHTECIAQGLGNIANGFFSGMGGCAMIGQSMINVNSGGRTRVSGVVCALAIFSYVLFGSSLIEKIPLAALAGTMLCLVLDIFDFTSFKRIARIPKTDAAVLIGVTAVTVVTNLAVAVFAGVILSALGFAWKSSQRIDAVRVLGTANDGTEEAIYFLYGPLFFGSVQSFFEKINVRRESAKNVVLDFAHSKVWDSSGLVAIDDLTEKFRRENVRVTLRHLSPDCTKLLRKAADLMEVSVDDDPVYAVATDYMPEVLPAVSEELQEKKFKGEHAWDIGGKGAWSDN
;
A
#
# COMPACT_ATOMS: atom_id res chain seq x y z
N MET A 1 -1.79 -7.76 -20.86
CA MET A 1 -0.81 -6.65 -21.01
C MET A 1 -1.04 -5.76 -22.22
N VAL A 2 -1.05 -6.25 -23.49
CA VAL A 2 -1.19 -5.34 -24.64
C VAL A 2 -2.43 -4.45 -24.57
N PRO A 3 -3.67 -4.96 -24.36
CA PRO A 3 -4.87 -4.10 -24.29
C PRO A 3 -4.82 -3.07 -23.15
N GLU A 4 -4.29 -3.47 -22.02
CA GLU A 4 -4.17 -2.60 -20.84
C GLU A 4 -3.14 -1.51 -21.06
N SER A 5 -1.95 -1.86 -21.59
CA SER A 5 -0.92 -0.87 -21.92
C SER A 5 -1.43 0.17 -22.92
N LEU A 6 -2.19 -0.27 -23.94
CA LEU A 6 -2.84 0.63 -24.90
C LEU A 6 -3.86 1.55 -24.21
N SER A 7 -4.70 0.99 -23.35
CA SER A 7 -5.71 1.77 -22.63
C SER A 7 -5.08 2.81 -21.67
N PHE A 8 -3.98 2.44 -21.01
CA PHE A 8 -3.29 3.36 -20.12
C PHE A 8 -2.57 4.49 -20.87
N THR A 9 -2.18 4.29 -22.14
CA THR A 9 -1.66 5.39 -22.97
C THR A 9 -2.72 6.46 -23.23
N PHE A 10 -3.97 6.07 -23.46
CA PHE A 10 -5.07 7.04 -23.62
C PHE A 10 -5.31 7.81 -22.32
N VAL A 11 -5.25 7.15 -21.16
CA VAL A 11 -5.34 7.83 -19.86
C VAL A 11 -4.20 8.82 -19.68
N ALA A 12 -2.96 8.44 -20.05
CA ALA A 12 -1.78 9.29 -19.96
C ALA A 12 -1.71 10.40 -21.03
N GLY A 13 -2.55 10.34 -22.07
CA GLY A 13 -2.53 11.29 -23.19
C GLY A 13 -1.34 11.11 -24.13
N VAL A 14 -0.79 9.90 -24.24
CA VAL A 14 0.36 9.58 -25.10
C VAL A 14 0.01 8.62 -26.22
N SER A 15 0.86 8.53 -27.24
CA SER A 15 0.70 7.59 -28.35
C SER A 15 0.69 6.13 -27.85
N PRO A 16 -0.15 5.25 -28.44
CA PRO A 16 -0.24 3.83 -28.08
C PRO A 16 1.08 3.08 -28.09
N ILE A 17 2.02 3.45 -28.98
CA ILE A 17 3.35 2.84 -29.07
C ILE A 17 4.19 3.06 -27.79
N VAL A 18 4.04 4.22 -27.14
CA VAL A 18 4.77 4.57 -25.89
C VAL A 18 4.42 3.61 -24.76
N GLY A 19 3.15 3.19 -24.66
CA GLY A 19 2.73 2.21 -23.65
C GLY A 19 3.18 0.78 -23.96
N LEU A 20 3.22 0.41 -25.25
CA LEU A 20 3.77 -0.89 -25.65
C LEU A 20 5.28 -0.97 -25.42
N HIS A 21 6.02 0.11 -25.71
CA HIS A 21 7.43 0.22 -25.35
C HIS A 21 7.62 0.10 -23.83
N ALA A 22 6.80 0.82 -23.05
CA ALA A 22 6.85 0.76 -21.59
C ALA A 22 6.61 -0.68 -21.08
N ALA A 23 5.61 -1.37 -21.62
CA ALA A 23 5.30 -2.74 -21.20
C ALA A 23 6.44 -3.72 -21.55
N GLY A 24 7.04 -3.59 -22.72
CA GLY A 24 8.17 -4.42 -23.13
C GLY A 24 9.43 -4.14 -22.32
N LEU A 25 9.79 -2.87 -22.15
CA LEU A 25 11.00 -2.45 -21.42
C LEU A 25 10.92 -2.76 -19.93
N MET A 26 9.80 -2.40 -19.27
CA MET A 26 9.57 -2.76 -17.88
C MET A 26 9.56 -4.27 -17.69
N GLY A 27 8.81 -4.99 -18.54
CA GLY A 27 8.72 -6.45 -18.49
C GLY A 27 10.10 -7.09 -18.61
N LEU A 28 10.91 -6.68 -19.57
CA LEU A 28 12.25 -7.23 -19.79
C LEU A 28 13.21 -6.88 -18.64
N THR A 29 13.31 -5.60 -18.27
CA THR A 29 14.24 -5.14 -17.24
C THR A 29 13.90 -5.76 -15.90
N CYS A 30 12.62 -5.74 -15.51
CA CYS A 30 12.20 -6.33 -14.25
C CYS A 30 12.34 -7.86 -14.26
N ALA A 31 12.03 -8.56 -15.36
CA ALA A 31 12.24 -9.99 -15.42
C ALA A 31 13.71 -10.40 -15.21
N LEU A 32 14.66 -9.57 -15.60
CA LEU A 32 16.09 -9.81 -15.42
C LEU A 32 16.58 -9.49 -14.00
N PHE A 33 16.08 -8.41 -13.39
CA PHE A 33 16.66 -7.82 -12.17
C PHE A 33 15.76 -7.91 -10.93
N ASN A 34 14.44 -8.24 -11.05
CA ASN A 34 13.53 -8.32 -9.92
C ASN A 34 13.96 -9.35 -8.87
N ALA A 35 13.47 -9.17 -7.65
CA ALA A 35 13.70 -10.10 -6.54
C ALA A 35 12.83 -11.35 -6.65
N GLN A 36 11.53 -11.17 -7.02
CA GLN A 36 10.57 -12.25 -7.11
C GLN A 36 10.31 -12.66 -8.57
N PRO A 37 10.87 -13.79 -9.02
CA PRO A 37 10.52 -14.36 -10.31
C PRO A 37 9.02 -14.66 -10.40
N GLY A 38 8.42 -14.34 -11.53
CA GLY A 38 6.96 -14.50 -11.70
C GLY A 38 6.16 -13.21 -11.54
N VAL A 39 6.71 -12.17 -10.92
CA VAL A 39 6.16 -10.82 -10.96
C VAL A 39 6.31 -10.26 -12.37
N ILE A 40 5.22 -9.73 -12.90
CA ILE A 40 5.15 -9.11 -14.23
C ILE A 40 4.97 -7.60 -14.06
N SER A 41 5.90 -6.84 -14.63
CA SER A 41 5.87 -5.38 -14.64
C SER A 41 5.55 -4.85 -16.04
N GLY A 42 4.93 -3.68 -16.10
CA GLY A 42 4.54 -3.05 -17.37
C GLY A 42 3.99 -1.66 -17.16
N ALA A 43 3.44 -1.06 -18.22
CA ALA A 43 2.69 0.18 -18.12
C ALA A 43 1.50 0.01 -17.16
N ALA A 44 1.36 0.89 -16.19
CA ALA A 44 0.36 0.76 -15.13
C ALA A 44 -0.63 1.93 -15.11
N GLY A 45 -1.88 1.63 -14.75
CA GLY A 45 -2.94 2.64 -14.69
C GLY A 45 -2.70 3.68 -13.61
N ALA A 46 -2.16 3.27 -12.47
CA ALA A 46 -1.84 4.17 -11.37
C ALA A 46 -0.80 5.24 -11.77
N THR A 47 0.25 4.83 -12.50
CA THR A 47 1.27 5.76 -13.00
C THR A 47 0.71 6.63 -14.12
N ALA A 48 -0.09 6.07 -15.04
CA ALA A 48 -0.71 6.79 -16.14
C ALA A 48 -1.55 7.98 -15.67
N VAL A 49 -2.38 7.78 -14.65
CA VAL A 49 -3.22 8.85 -14.06
C VAL A 49 -2.37 9.98 -13.49
N VAL A 50 -1.26 9.67 -12.82
CA VAL A 50 -0.39 10.67 -12.19
C VAL A 50 0.34 11.52 -13.25
N ILE A 51 0.77 10.92 -14.36
CA ILE A 51 1.53 11.62 -15.41
C ILE A 51 0.65 12.39 -16.40
N ALA A 52 -0.64 12.07 -16.51
CA ALA A 52 -1.53 12.69 -17.48
C ALA A 52 -1.53 14.24 -17.45
N PRO A 53 -1.60 14.93 -16.29
CA PRO A 53 -1.52 16.38 -16.24
C PRO A 53 -0.17 16.96 -16.71
N LEU A 54 0.94 16.23 -16.46
CA LEU A 54 2.26 16.64 -16.92
C LEU A 54 2.34 16.59 -18.45
N VAL A 55 1.88 15.47 -19.04
CA VAL A 55 1.84 15.31 -20.51
C VAL A 55 0.96 16.37 -21.16
N ALA A 56 -0.22 16.61 -20.61
CA ALA A 56 -1.15 17.61 -21.14
C ALA A 56 -0.60 19.05 -21.11
N SER A 57 0.21 19.39 -20.09
CA SER A 57 0.72 20.74 -19.92
C SER A 57 2.10 20.99 -20.55
N LYS A 58 2.97 19.98 -20.59
CA LYS A 58 4.38 20.12 -20.99
C LYS A 58 4.82 19.19 -22.13
N GLY A 59 3.99 18.18 -22.46
CA GLY A 59 4.27 17.25 -23.54
C GLY A 59 5.03 15.99 -23.09
N VAL A 60 5.28 15.10 -24.06
CA VAL A 60 5.78 13.74 -23.83
C VAL A 60 7.26 13.71 -23.43
N GLU A 61 8.07 14.68 -23.88
CA GLU A 61 9.50 14.77 -23.51
C GLU A 61 9.69 14.96 -22.00
N TYR A 62 8.83 15.75 -21.37
CA TYR A 62 8.81 15.92 -19.90
C TYR A 62 8.43 14.65 -19.17
N LEU A 63 7.58 13.80 -19.76
CA LEU A 63 7.28 12.47 -19.24
C LEU A 63 8.52 11.58 -19.22
N PHE A 64 9.29 11.54 -20.32
CA PHE A 64 10.50 10.71 -20.37
C PHE A 64 11.54 11.17 -19.35
N ALA A 65 11.73 12.48 -19.20
CA ALA A 65 12.58 13.05 -18.15
C ALA A 65 12.05 12.72 -16.74
N CYS A 66 10.73 12.74 -16.55
CA CYS A 66 10.09 12.34 -15.30
C CYS A 66 10.34 10.85 -14.98
N CYS A 67 10.31 9.96 -15.99
CA CYS A 67 10.63 8.54 -15.83
C CYS A 67 12.08 8.32 -15.39
N LEU A 68 13.04 9.08 -15.92
CA LEU A 68 14.45 9.01 -15.49
C LEU A 68 14.59 9.39 -14.01
N LEU A 69 13.97 10.51 -13.61
CA LEU A 69 14.01 10.97 -12.22
C LEU A 69 13.30 9.99 -11.29
N CYS A 70 12.13 9.52 -11.68
CA CYS A 70 11.36 8.49 -10.95
C CYS A 70 12.20 7.22 -10.73
N GLY A 71 12.83 6.71 -11.79
CA GLY A 71 13.67 5.53 -11.69
C GLY A 71 14.88 5.74 -10.78
N GLY A 72 15.52 6.92 -10.84
CA GLY A 72 16.60 7.31 -9.92
C GLY A 72 16.14 7.31 -8.46
N ILE A 73 14.96 7.87 -8.17
CA ILE A 73 14.36 7.87 -6.82
C ILE A 73 14.10 6.42 -6.35
N GLN A 74 13.57 5.55 -7.21
CA GLN A 74 13.30 4.16 -6.87
C GLN A 74 14.56 3.35 -6.61
N VAL A 75 15.62 3.55 -7.42
CA VAL A 75 16.95 2.93 -7.18
C VAL A 75 17.51 3.40 -5.84
N LEU A 76 17.45 4.70 -5.56
CA LEU A 76 17.90 5.26 -4.28
C LEU A 76 17.09 4.69 -3.10
N ALA A 77 15.78 4.60 -3.23
CA ALA A 77 14.91 3.99 -2.22
C ALA A 77 15.27 2.51 -1.96
N GLY A 78 15.61 1.77 -3.02
CA GLY A 78 16.12 0.41 -2.91
C GLY A 78 17.47 0.33 -2.20
N ALA A 79 18.45 1.17 -2.61
CA ALA A 79 19.76 1.23 -1.98
C ALA A 79 19.69 1.58 -0.49
N MET A 80 18.81 2.50 -0.12
CA MET A 80 18.52 2.88 1.28
C MET A 80 17.63 1.86 2.01
N ARG A 81 17.21 0.78 1.36
CA ARG A 81 16.34 -0.26 1.91
C ARG A 81 14.99 0.27 2.43
N LEU A 82 14.45 1.32 1.79
CA LEU A 82 13.18 1.92 2.19
C LEU A 82 11.97 1.03 1.86
N GLY A 83 12.11 0.01 1.02
CA GLY A 83 11.05 -0.95 0.72
C GLY A 83 10.45 -1.65 1.95
N LYS A 84 11.20 -1.72 3.06
CA LYS A 84 10.66 -2.25 4.33
C LYS A 84 9.49 -1.44 4.90
N PHE A 85 9.39 -0.16 4.54
CA PHE A 85 8.31 0.72 5.03
C PHE A 85 6.94 0.42 4.42
N ILE A 86 6.85 -0.43 3.39
CA ILE A 86 5.57 -0.92 2.88
C ILE A 86 4.72 -1.57 3.99
N ARG A 87 5.37 -2.15 5.00
CA ARG A 87 4.70 -2.74 6.17
C ARG A 87 3.93 -1.73 7.02
N LEU A 88 4.22 -0.44 6.86
CA LEU A 88 3.53 0.64 7.56
C LEU A 88 2.24 1.07 6.85
N VAL A 89 1.98 0.58 5.63
CA VAL A 89 0.75 0.86 4.91
C VAL A 89 -0.36 -0.06 5.42
N PRO A 90 -1.35 0.43 6.17
CA PRO A 90 -2.40 -0.39 6.72
C PRO A 90 -3.40 -0.83 5.65
N GLN A 91 -4.06 -1.96 5.88
CA GLN A 91 -5.04 -2.51 4.95
C GLN A 91 -6.17 -1.53 4.54
N PRO A 92 -6.75 -0.71 5.44
CA PRO A 92 -7.77 0.27 5.03
C PRO A 92 -7.26 1.31 4.02
N VAL A 93 -5.98 1.71 4.13
CA VAL A 93 -5.34 2.64 3.16
C VAL A 93 -5.20 1.98 1.81
N MET A 94 -4.75 0.72 1.78
CA MET A 94 -4.61 -0.06 0.55
C MET A 94 -5.95 -0.25 -0.17
N LEU A 95 -6.99 -0.65 0.56
CA LEU A 95 -8.33 -0.82 0.00
C LEU A 95 -8.90 0.51 -0.50
N GLY A 96 -8.70 1.60 0.25
CA GLY A 96 -9.11 2.95 -0.18
C GLY A 96 -8.41 3.39 -1.45
N PHE A 97 -7.09 3.13 -1.56
CA PHE A 97 -6.28 3.39 -2.74
C PHE A 97 -6.80 2.61 -3.96
N VAL A 98 -6.99 1.30 -3.82
CA VAL A 98 -7.44 0.41 -4.91
C VAL A 98 -8.83 0.81 -5.42
N ASN A 99 -9.76 1.11 -4.51
CA ASN A 99 -11.10 1.58 -4.86
C ASN A 99 -11.07 2.95 -5.55
N GLY A 100 -10.25 3.88 -5.05
CA GLY A 100 -10.05 5.18 -5.67
C GLY A 100 -9.46 5.07 -7.07
N LEU A 101 -8.44 4.23 -7.26
CA LEU A 101 -7.83 3.93 -8.56
C LEU A 101 -8.86 3.37 -9.55
N ALA A 102 -9.67 2.40 -9.11
CA ALA A 102 -10.72 1.83 -9.95
C ALA A 102 -11.72 2.90 -10.42
N ILE A 103 -12.15 3.81 -9.53
CA ILE A 103 -13.05 4.92 -9.88
C ILE A 103 -12.39 5.86 -10.90
N VAL A 104 -11.12 6.22 -10.71
CA VAL A 104 -10.40 7.13 -11.60
C VAL A 104 -10.21 6.50 -12.98
N ILE A 105 -9.80 5.23 -13.06
CA ILE A 105 -9.70 4.50 -14.33
C ILE A 105 -11.08 4.38 -15.00
N GLY A 106 -12.12 4.07 -14.23
CA GLY A 106 -13.49 4.00 -14.76
C GLY A 106 -13.97 5.33 -15.34
N LYS A 107 -13.68 6.42 -14.64
CA LYS A 107 -14.01 7.78 -15.11
C LYS A 107 -13.29 8.10 -16.41
N SER A 108 -12.01 7.75 -16.56
CA SER A 108 -11.25 8.03 -17.79
C SER A 108 -11.80 7.28 -19.00
N GLN A 109 -12.44 6.10 -18.80
CA GLN A 109 -13.07 5.40 -19.91
C GLN A 109 -14.30 6.12 -20.46
N LEU A 110 -14.94 6.97 -19.68
CA LEU A 110 -16.09 7.78 -20.13
C LEU A 110 -15.70 8.80 -21.20
N GLU A 111 -14.44 9.21 -21.25
CA GLU A 111 -13.93 10.15 -22.25
C GLU A 111 -14.02 9.58 -23.68
N HIS A 112 -13.97 8.26 -23.84
CA HIS A 112 -14.15 7.60 -25.16
C HIS A 112 -15.56 7.79 -25.74
N PHE A 113 -16.54 8.12 -24.92
CA PHE A 113 -17.92 8.39 -25.33
C PHE A 113 -18.21 9.87 -25.53
N HIS A 114 -17.28 10.74 -25.09
CA HIS A 114 -17.43 12.19 -25.24
C HIS A 114 -17.35 12.61 -26.71
N GLY A 115 -18.24 13.49 -27.14
CA GLY A 115 -18.30 13.98 -28.51
C GLY A 115 -18.98 13.04 -29.50
N LEU A 116 -19.40 11.84 -29.08
CA LEU A 116 -20.23 10.97 -29.90
C LEU A 116 -21.72 11.30 -29.67
N SER A 117 -22.50 11.28 -30.76
CA SER A 117 -23.95 11.55 -30.70
C SER A 117 -24.73 10.59 -31.59
N GLY A 118 -26.03 10.44 -31.30
CA GLY A 118 -26.93 9.64 -32.11
C GLY A 118 -26.53 8.17 -32.25
N SER A 119 -26.52 7.66 -33.48
CA SER A 119 -26.23 6.24 -33.80
C SER A 119 -24.80 5.84 -33.41
N ALA A 120 -23.80 6.72 -33.57
CA ALA A 120 -22.41 6.41 -33.25
C ALA A 120 -22.22 6.14 -31.74
N LEU A 121 -22.86 6.92 -30.88
CA LEU A 121 -22.85 6.67 -29.44
C LEU A 121 -23.51 5.35 -29.09
N ALA A 122 -24.69 5.07 -29.65
CA ALA A 122 -25.42 3.83 -29.39
C ALA A 122 -24.63 2.59 -29.82
N VAL A 123 -23.99 2.63 -30.99
CA VAL A 123 -23.15 1.54 -31.50
C VAL A 123 -21.91 1.36 -30.59
N THR A 124 -21.21 2.44 -30.23
CA THR A 124 -20.02 2.35 -29.36
C THR A 124 -20.36 1.80 -27.98
N VAL A 125 -21.45 2.27 -27.35
CA VAL A 125 -21.94 1.73 -26.07
C VAL A 125 -22.35 0.25 -26.21
N GLY A 126 -23.06 -0.10 -27.29
CA GLY A 126 -23.45 -1.48 -27.57
C GLY A 126 -22.25 -2.42 -27.74
N LEU A 127 -21.22 -2.00 -28.48
CA LEU A 127 -19.98 -2.77 -28.64
C LEU A 127 -19.21 -2.89 -27.34
N THR A 128 -19.15 -1.84 -26.53
CA THR A 128 -18.54 -1.86 -25.20
C THR A 128 -19.25 -2.87 -24.29
N ALA A 129 -20.58 -2.79 -24.20
CA ALA A 129 -21.39 -3.72 -23.41
C ALA A 129 -21.25 -5.17 -23.93
N PHE A 130 -21.20 -5.37 -25.24
CA PHE A 130 -20.98 -6.67 -25.87
C PHE A 130 -19.59 -7.23 -25.51
N THR A 131 -18.54 -6.40 -25.52
CA THR A 131 -17.20 -6.81 -25.07
C THR A 131 -17.22 -7.26 -23.61
N MET A 132 -17.87 -6.49 -22.72
CA MET A 132 -17.99 -6.85 -21.31
C MET A 132 -18.75 -8.17 -21.13
N ALA A 133 -19.81 -8.38 -21.90
CA ALA A 133 -20.57 -9.62 -21.90
C ALA A 133 -19.69 -10.80 -22.35
N LEU A 134 -18.94 -10.67 -23.44
CA LEU A 134 -18.02 -11.71 -23.94
C LEU A 134 -16.97 -12.06 -22.88
N ILE A 135 -16.34 -11.08 -22.24
CA ILE A 135 -15.32 -11.31 -21.20
C ILE A 135 -15.87 -12.18 -20.06
N LYS A 136 -17.14 -11.97 -19.68
CA LYS A 136 -17.78 -12.74 -18.59
C LYS A 136 -18.36 -14.09 -19.06
N LEU A 137 -18.83 -14.19 -20.30
CA LEU A 137 -19.47 -15.39 -20.81
C LEU A 137 -18.48 -16.43 -21.34
N ILE A 138 -17.37 -16.00 -21.96
CA ILE A 138 -16.37 -16.91 -22.55
C ILE A 138 -15.82 -17.90 -21.51
N PRO A 139 -15.39 -17.51 -20.31
CA PRO A 139 -14.87 -18.47 -19.32
C PRO A 139 -15.92 -19.43 -18.80
N LYS A 140 -17.20 -19.03 -18.86
CA LYS A 140 -18.31 -19.82 -18.34
C LYS A 140 -18.79 -20.86 -19.35
N TYR A 141 -18.85 -20.52 -20.65
CA TYR A 141 -19.50 -21.33 -21.67
C TYR A 141 -18.56 -21.91 -22.72
N LEU A 142 -17.39 -21.29 -22.96
CA LEU A 142 -16.52 -21.68 -24.06
C LEU A 142 -15.21 -22.34 -23.59
N THR A 143 -14.32 -21.58 -22.96
CA THR A 143 -13.03 -22.09 -22.50
C THR A 143 -12.41 -21.21 -21.40
N LYS A 144 -11.68 -21.85 -20.48
CA LYS A 144 -10.82 -21.18 -19.50
C LYS A 144 -9.35 -21.18 -19.90
N LYS A 145 -8.99 -21.85 -21.01
CA LYS A 145 -7.59 -22.01 -21.45
C LYS A 145 -7.02 -20.74 -22.10
N ILE A 146 -7.87 -19.93 -22.71
CA ILE A 146 -7.48 -18.69 -23.39
C ILE A 146 -8.06 -17.51 -22.59
N PRO A 147 -7.27 -16.47 -22.32
CA PRO A 147 -7.75 -15.27 -21.61
C PRO A 147 -8.96 -14.64 -22.33
N SER A 148 -10.06 -14.49 -21.60
CA SER A 148 -11.32 -13.97 -22.17
C SER A 148 -11.20 -12.56 -22.76
N PRO A 149 -10.40 -11.60 -22.20
CA PRO A 149 -10.22 -10.31 -22.83
C PRO A 149 -9.62 -10.39 -24.23
N LEU A 150 -8.66 -11.30 -24.44
CA LEU A 150 -8.04 -11.49 -25.75
C LEU A 150 -9.06 -11.99 -26.77
N MET A 151 -9.86 -12.99 -26.39
CA MET A 151 -10.91 -13.53 -27.27
C MET A 151 -12.00 -12.49 -27.57
N ALA A 152 -12.40 -11.71 -26.58
CA ALA A 152 -13.39 -10.64 -26.73
C ALA A 152 -12.90 -9.57 -27.71
N ILE A 153 -11.65 -9.10 -27.57
CA ILE A 153 -11.05 -8.13 -28.48
C ILE A 153 -10.93 -8.69 -29.89
N ALA A 154 -10.43 -9.92 -30.06
CA ALA A 154 -10.31 -10.55 -31.36
C ALA A 154 -11.68 -10.71 -32.03
N SER A 155 -12.69 -11.17 -31.30
CA SER A 155 -14.06 -11.34 -31.82
C SER A 155 -14.67 -10.01 -32.23
N LEU A 156 -14.49 -8.96 -31.42
CA LEU A 156 -15.03 -7.64 -31.72
C LEU A 156 -14.31 -7.01 -32.93
N THR A 157 -12.98 -7.15 -33.00
CA THR A 157 -12.20 -6.68 -34.15
C THR A 157 -12.64 -7.38 -35.44
N ALA A 158 -12.84 -8.69 -35.41
CA ALA A 158 -13.36 -9.42 -36.56
C ALA A 158 -14.77 -8.95 -36.94
N LEU A 159 -15.66 -8.74 -35.97
CA LEU A 159 -17.01 -8.27 -36.20
C LEU A 159 -17.02 -6.86 -36.82
N THR A 160 -16.23 -5.92 -36.29
CA THR A 160 -16.16 -4.55 -36.81
C THR A 160 -15.55 -4.48 -38.21
N GLN A 161 -14.60 -5.36 -38.52
CA GLN A 161 -14.05 -5.46 -39.89
C GLN A 161 -15.05 -6.08 -40.88
N ALA A 162 -15.81 -7.11 -40.48
CA ALA A 162 -16.82 -7.74 -41.32
C ALA A 162 -18.02 -6.83 -41.65
N PHE A 163 -18.40 -5.98 -40.70
CA PHE A 163 -19.56 -5.06 -40.82
C PHE A 163 -19.13 -3.57 -40.88
N SER A 164 -17.97 -3.28 -41.46
CA SER A 164 -17.39 -1.95 -41.49
C SER A 164 -18.31 -0.88 -42.12
N SER A 165 -19.10 -1.26 -43.16
CA SER A 165 -20.06 -0.38 -43.82
C SER A 165 -21.25 0.06 -42.91
N GLN A 166 -21.58 -0.74 -41.91
CA GLN A 166 -22.71 -0.50 -40.99
C GLN A 166 -22.27 0.12 -39.69
N MET A 167 -20.97 0.13 -39.39
CA MET A 167 -20.37 0.63 -38.18
C MET A 167 -19.66 1.98 -38.37
N ASN A 168 -20.24 2.85 -39.24
CA ASN A 168 -19.72 4.21 -39.47
C ASN A 168 -19.68 5.00 -38.16
N GLY A 169 -18.50 5.56 -37.80
CA GLY A 169 -18.28 6.37 -36.59
C GLY A 169 -17.67 5.64 -35.42
N VAL A 170 -17.41 4.34 -35.51
CA VAL A 170 -16.63 3.59 -34.52
C VAL A 170 -15.15 3.88 -34.73
N LYS A 171 -14.50 4.52 -33.74
CA LYS A 171 -13.06 4.83 -33.77
C LYS A 171 -12.22 3.57 -33.54
N MET A 172 -11.19 3.39 -34.36
CA MET A 172 -10.16 2.35 -34.22
C MET A 172 -8.90 2.96 -33.60
N ILE A 173 -7.98 2.14 -33.09
CA ILE A 173 -6.70 2.62 -32.59
C ILE A 173 -5.93 3.36 -33.68
N GLY A 174 -5.91 2.84 -34.90
CA GLY A 174 -5.24 3.43 -36.05
C GLY A 174 -5.74 4.81 -36.45
N ASP A 175 -7.00 5.16 -36.10
CA ASP A 175 -7.57 6.49 -36.35
C ASP A 175 -6.99 7.57 -35.41
N ILE A 176 -6.42 7.17 -34.26
CA ILE A 176 -5.83 8.09 -33.30
C ILE A 176 -4.33 8.26 -33.57
N SER A 177 -3.63 7.16 -33.78
CA SER A 177 -2.18 7.14 -33.97
C SER A 177 -1.75 5.83 -34.60
N SER A 178 -0.80 5.89 -35.53
CA SER A 178 -0.18 4.68 -36.06
C SER A 178 0.61 3.97 -34.95
N VAL A 179 0.42 2.66 -34.86
CA VAL A 179 1.19 1.74 -34.04
C VAL A 179 2.30 1.08 -34.86
N ALA A 180 2.35 1.35 -36.18
CA ALA A 180 3.38 0.84 -37.08
C ALA A 180 4.77 1.23 -36.55
N GLY A 181 5.44 0.25 -35.93
CA GLY A 181 6.47 0.54 -34.99
C GLY A 181 7.83 0.06 -35.36
N SER A 182 8.75 0.88 -34.94
CA SER A 182 10.11 0.51 -34.66
C SER A 182 10.21 -0.01 -33.22
N LEU A 183 11.23 -0.81 -32.94
CA LEU A 183 11.67 -1.09 -31.56
C LEU A 183 12.02 0.23 -30.87
N PRO A 184 11.91 0.28 -29.53
CA PRO A 184 12.26 1.47 -28.78
C PRO A 184 13.71 1.88 -29.09
N GLN A 185 13.88 3.12 -29.54
CA GLN A 185 15.19 3.67 -29.84
C GLN A 185 15.70 4.46 -28.64
N PHE A 186 17.01 4.38 -28.42
CA PHE A 186 17.65 5.19 -27.37
C PHE A 186 17.57 6.67 -27.74
N SER A 187 17.03 7.47 -26.85
CA SER A 187 16.98 8.93 -26.97
C SER A 187 17.15 9.58 -25.61
N ILE A 188 17.85 10.70 -25.60
CA ILE A 188 17.90 11.54 -24.40
C ILE A 188 16.73 12.54 -24.49
N PRO A 189 15.88 12.65 -23.46
CA PRO A 189 14.74 13.57 -23.50
C PRO A 189 15.17 14.99 -23.81
N SER A 190 14.52 15.62 -24.80
CA SER A 190 14.84 16.97 -25.27
C SER A 190 14.19 18.04 -24.37
N VAL A 191 14.56 18.05 -23.11
CA VAL A 191 14.11 19.05 -22.13
C VAL A 191 15.27 19.91 -21.66
N PRO A 192 15.06 21.21 -21.36
CA PRO A 192 16.11 22.06 -20.80
C PRO A 192 16.62 21.46 -19.48
N MET A 193 17.94 21.26 -19.35
CA MET A 193 18.56 20.84 -18.10
C MET A 193 18.66 22.04 -17.14
N SER A 194 17.53 22.50 -16.62
CA SER A 194 17.41 23.63 -15.71
C SER A 194 16.77 23.23 -14.38
N LEU A 195 17.02 24.03 -13.36
CA LEU A 195 16.35 23.86 -12.07
C LEU A 195 14.82 24.00 -12.21
N GLU A 196 14.37 24.83 -13.12
CA GLU A 196 12.94 25.01 -13.41
C GLU A 196 12.32 23.71 -13.93
N THR A 197 12.96 23.04 -14.88
CA THR A 197 12.53 21.73 -15.37
C THR A 197 12.46 20.70 -14.24
N LEU A 198 13.51 20.67 -13.39
CA LEU A 198 13.54 19.76 -12.25
C LEU A 198 12.37 20.03 -11.29
N LEU A 199 12.09 21.29 -10.97
CA LEU A 199 10.97 21.66 -10.09
C LEU A 199 9.61 21.31 -10.68
N VAL A 200 9.47 21.35 -12.01
CA VAL A 200 8.25 20.93 -12.71
C VAL A 200 8.05 19.42 -12.64
N ILE A 201 9.09 18.61 -12.92
CA ILE A 201 8.95 17.15 -12.98
C ILE A 201 9.04 16.46 -11.62
N ALA A 202 9.72 17.06 -10.63
CA ALA A 202 10.00 16.42 -9.34
C ALA A 202 8.72 15.97 -8.59
N PRO A 203 7.65 16.77 -8.45
CA PRO A 203 6.45 16.33 -7.75
C PRO A 203 5.78 15.15 -8.46
N TYR A 204 5.79 15.10 -9.78
CA TYR A 204 5.29 13.96 -10.54
C TYR A 204 6.18 12.74 -10.38
N ALA A 205 7.50 12.90 -10.51
CA ALA A 205 8.47 11.81 -10.36
C ALA A 205 8.41 11.17 -8.97
N VAL A 206 8.33 11.97 -7.90
CA VAL A 206 8.17 11.48 -6.52
C VAL A 206 6.83 10.74 -6.39
N SER A 207 5.76 11.29 -6.95
CA SER A 207 4.43 10.67 -6.89
C SER A 207 4.39 9.33 -7.64
N VAL A 208 4.92 9.28 -8.86
CA VAL A 208 5.02 8.05 -9.66
C VAL A 208 5.92 7.02 -8.97
N ALA A 209 7.06 7.45 -8.41
CA ALA A 209 7.96 6.57 -7.68
C ALA A 209 7.28 5.95 -6.45
N ALA A 210 6.58 6.75 -5.66
CA ALA A 210 5.88 6.29 -4.47
C ALA A 210 4.75 5.31 -4.82
N VAL A 211 3.85 5.70 -5.73
CA VAL A 211 2.73 4.85 -6.17
C VAL A 211 3.24 3.56 -6.80
N GLY A 212 4.22 3.66 -7.71
CA GLY A 212 4.80 2.50 -8.38
C GLY A 212 5.49 1.54 -7.42
N LEU A 213 6.24 2.03 -6.42
CA LEU A 213 6.83 1.18 -5.40
C LEU A 213 5.78 0.53 -4.49
N ILE A 214 4.74 1.25 -4.09
CA ILE A 214 3.66 0.69 -3.28
C ILE A 214 2.99 -0.46 -4.04
N GLU A 215 2.55 -0.24 -5.26
CA GLU A 215 1.89 -1.26 -6.08
C GLU A 215 2.81 -2.46 -6.33
N THR A 216 4.09 -2.20 -6.63
CA THR A 216 5.09 -3.25 -6.85
C THR A 216 5.33 -4.10 -5.61
N LEU A 217 5.55 -3.47 -4.46
CA LEU A 217 5.85 -4.21 -3.23
C LEU A 217 4.65 -4.99 -2.71
N LEU A 218 3.44 -4.49 -2.95
CA LEU A 218 2.20 -5.23 -2.68
C LEU A 218 2.05 -6.43 -3.62
N THR A 219 2.35 -6.26 -4.90
CA THR A 219 2.34 -7.36 -5.88
C THR A 219 3.39 -8.41 -5.53
N GLN A 220 4.61 -7.97 -5.16
CA GLN A 220 5.67 -8.85 -4.68
C GLN A 220 5.21 -9.66 -3.47
N GLN A 221 4.65 -9.00 -2.45
CA GLN A 221 4.18 -9.67 -1.24
C GLN A 221 3.09 -10.70 -1.55
N LEU A 222 2.15 -10.38 -2.44
CA LEU A 222 1.10 -11.30 -2.83
C LEU A 222 1.66 -12.52 -3.57
N VAL A 223 2.63 -12.33 -4.46
CA VAL A 223 3.30 -13.43 -5.18
C VAL A 223 4.17 -14.25 -4.21
N ASP A 224 4.89 -13.58 -3.30
CA ASP A 224 5.67 -14.24 -2.24
C ASP A 224 4.78 -15.18 -1.39
N ASP A 225 3.57 -14.75 -1.05
CA ASP A 225 2.61 -15.55 -0.27
C ASP A 225 2.13 -16.80 -1.04
N ILE A 226 1.92 -16.68 -2.37
CA ILE A 226 1.46 -17.81 -3.22
C ILE A 226 2.59 -18.79 -3.52
N VAL A 227 3.81 -18.29 -3.70
CA VAL A 227 4.99 -19.10 -4.00
C VAL A 227 5.63 -19.63 -2.71
N GLU A 228 5.17 -19.14 -1.54
CA GLU A 228 5.70 -19.46 -0.20
C GLU A 228 7.20 -19.15 -0.06
N ASN A 229 7.67 -18.09 -0.73
CA ASN A 229 9.07 -17.68 -0.73
C ASN A 229 9.19 -16.17 -0.52
N ARG A 230 9.82 -15.75 0.57
CA ARG A 230 10.03 -14.33 0.88
C ARG A 230 11.25 -13.79 0.16
N THR A 231 11.06 -12.73 -0.61
CA THR A 231 12.09 -12.11 -1.41
C THR A 231 12.45 -10.70 -0.92
N ALA A 232 13.59 -10.19 -1.39
CA ALA A 232 14.17 -8.95 -0.90
C ALA A 232 13.48 -7.71 -1.52
N THR A 233 12.74 -6.95 -0.73
CA THR A 233 12.03 -5.74 -1.19
C THR A 233 12.97 -4.67 -1.76
N HIS A 234 14.19 -4.54 -1.26
CA HIS A 234 15.15 -3.56 -1.77
C HIS A 234 15.61 -3.86 -3.20
N THR A 235 15.82 -5.16 -3.54
CA THR A 235 16.16 -5.58 -4.90
C THR A 235 15.00 -5.29 -5.87
N GLU A 236 13.77 -5.50 -5.42
CA GLU A 236 12.58 -5.18 -6.21
C GLU A 236 12.48 -3.68 -6.53
N CYS A 237 12.71 -2.82 -5.53
CA CYS A 237 12.75 -1.37 -5.73
C CYS A 237 13.81 -0.96 -6.77
N ILE A 238 15.02 -1.57 -6.72
CA ILE A 238 16.10 -1.29 -7.67
C ILE A 238 15.68 -1.75 -9.07
N ALA A 239 15.12 -2.94 -9.23
CA ALA A 239 14.68 -3.46 -10.51
C ALA A 239 13.62 -2.56 -11.16
N GLN A 240 12.63 -2.11 -10.40
CA GLN A 240 11.62 -1.16 -10.88
C GLN A 240 12.23 0.18 -11.29
N GLY A 241 13.17 0.68 -10.50
CA GLY A 241 13.90 1.89 -10.82
C GLY A 241 14.69 1.78 -12.13
N LEU A 242 15.42 0.67 -12.34
CA LEU A 242 16.12 0.40 -13.58
C LEU A 242 15.16 0.31 -14.78
N GLY A 243 13.99 -0.32 -14.60
CA GLY A 243 12.93 -0.38 -15.63
C GLY A 243 12.41 1.01 -16.00
N ASN A 244 12.18 1.88 -15.02
CA ASN A 244 11.74 3.25 -15.28
C ASN A 244 12.83 4.12 -15.92
N ILE A 245 14.10 3.94 -15.56
CA ILE A 245 15.24 4.58 -16.26
C ILE A 245 15.28 4.11 -17.71
N ALA A 246 15.16 2.80 -17.97
CA ALA A 246 15.10 2.30 -19.33
C ALA A 246 13.94 2.93 -20.11
N ASN A 247 12.76 3.04 -19.52
CA ASN A 247 11.63 3.72 -20.15
C ASN A 247 11.94 5.19 -20.50
N GLY A 248 12.59 5.91 -19.61
CA GLY A 248 12.96 7.30 -19.85
C GLY A 248 13.91 7.47 -21.04
N PHE A 249 14.88 6.56 -21.22
CA PHE A 249 15.80 6.60 -22.36
C PHE A 249 15.26 5.98 -23.65
N PHE A 250 14.25 5.15 -23.58
CA PHE A 250 13.72 4.43 -24.75
C PHE A 250 12.25 4.79 -25.05
N SER A 251 11.86 6.01 -24.71
CA SER A 251 10.54 6.58 -25.04
C SER A 251 9.36 5.75 -24.53
N GLY A 252 9.46 5.19 -23.33
CA GLY A 252 8.37 4.54 -22.62
C GLY A 252 7.76 5.43 -21.55
N MET A 253 6.50 5.18 -21.20
CA MET A 253 5.74 5.98 -20.22
C MET A 253 6.01 5.62 -18.74
N GLY A 254 6.95 4.73 -18.47
CA GLY A 254 7.15 4.20 -17.12
C GLY A 254 6.07 3.22 -16.70
N GLY A 255 6.25 2.64 -15.51
CA GLY A 255 5.31 1.65 -15.01
C GLY A 255 5.70 1.06 -13.66
N CYS A 256 5.03 -0.02 -13.31
CA CYS A 256 5.28 -0.80 -12.09
C CYS A 256 4.83 -2.25 -12.24
N ALA A 257 4.96 -3.05 -11.18
CA ALA A 257 4.45 -4.42 -11.18
C ALA A 257 2.92 -4.42 -11.16
N MET A 258 2.35 -5.32 -11.94
CA MET A 258 0.91 -5.41 -12.15
C MET A 258 0.36 -6.66 -11.45
N ILE A 259 -0.54 -6.47 -10.48
CA ILE A 259 -1.14 -7.57 -9.67
C ILE A 259 -1.81 -8.61 -10.58
N GLY A 260 -2.71 -8.19 -11.47
CA GLY A 260 -3.50 -9.08 -12.31
C GLY A 260 -2.65 -9.99 -13.20
N GLN A 261 -1.66 -9.43 -13.88
CA GLN A 261 -0.77 -10.15 -14.78
C GLN A 261 0.18 -11.07 -14.03
N SER A 262 0.70 -10.63 -12.89
CA SER A 262 1.53 -11.46 -12.03
C SER A 262 0.76 -12.67 -11.50
N MET A 263 -0.49 -12.48 -11.08
CA MET A 263 -1.37 -13.56 -10.63
C MET A 263 -1.67 -14.56 -11.75
N ILE A 264 -1.99 -14.07 -12.94
CA ILE A 264 -2.22 -14.95 -14.12
C ILE A 264 -0.94 -15.74 -14.42
N ASN A 265 0.22 -15.10 -14.42
CA ASN A 265 1.50 -15.75 -14.70
C ASN A 265 1.80 -16.86 -13.69
N VAL A 266 1.74 -16.57 -12.40
CA VAL A 266 2.07 -17.51 -11.33
C VAL A 266 1.05 -18.66 -11.25
N ASN A 267 -0.24 -18.39 -11.39
CA ASN A 267 -1.30 -19.40 -11.40
C ASN A 267 -1.23 -20.30 -12.65
N SER A 268 -0.66 -19.80 -13.76
CA SER A 268 -0.39 -20.58 -14.96
C SER A 268 0.94 -21.37 -14.89
N GLY A 269 1.66 -21.31 -13.77
CA GLY A 269 2.93 -22.00 -13.56
C GLY A 269 4.18 -21.18 -13.92
N GLY A 270 4.03 -19.91 -14.29
CA GLY A 270 5.13 -19.00 -14.62
C GLY A 270 5.85 -18.50 -13.37
N ARG A 271 6.71 -19.33 -12.77
CA ARG A 271 7.44 -19.05 -11.52
C ARG A 271 8.90 -18.71 -11.74
N THR A 272 9.33 -18.48 -12.96
CA THR A 272 10.72 -18.20 -13.31
C THR A 272 10.85 -16.90 -14.08
N ARG A 273 12.06 -16.36 -14.15
CA ARG A 273 12.38 -15.16 -14.94
C ARG A 273 12.08 -15.33 -16.44
N VAL A 274 12.15 -16.57 -16.92
CA VAL A 274 11.89 -16.90 -18.34
C VAL A 274 10.48 -16.48 -18.76
N SER A 275 9.47 -16.67 -17.91
CA SER A 275 8.09 -16.27 -18.24
C SER A 275 7.96 -14.76 -18.49
N GLY A 276 8.63 -13.94 -17.66
CA GLY A 276 8.65 -12.48 -17.83
C GLY A 276 9.42 -12.06 -19.09
N VAL A 277 10.58 -12.68 -19.37
CA VAL A 277 11.36 -12.41 -20.58
C VAL A 277 10.56 -12.77 -21.84
N VAL A 278 9.91 -13.94 -21.86
CA VAL A 278 9.05 -14.37 -22.98
C VAL A 278 7.88 -13.39 -23.16
N CYS A 279 7.27 -12.94 -22.08
CA CYS A 279 6.20 -11.94 -22.14
C CYS A 279 6.69 -10.63 -22.80
N ALA A 280 7.84 -10.12 -22.39
CA ALA A 280 8.43 -8.89 -22.95
C ALA A 280 8.78 -9.06 -24.44
N LEU A 281 9.42 -10.17 -24.82
CA LEU A 281 9.74 -10.47 -26.20
C LEU A 281 8.49 -10.63 -27.08
N ALA A 282 7.43 -11.22 -26.54
CA ALA A 282 6.15 -11.32 -27.24
C ALA A 282 5.56 -9.92 -27.49
N ILE A 283 5.63 -8.99 -26.53
CA ILE A 283 5.16 -7.61 -26.71
C ILE A 283 5.96 -6.93 -27.84
N PHE A 284 7.27 -7.03 -27.86
CA PHE A 284 8.09 -6.46 -28.93
C PHE A 284 7.79 -7.12 -30.29
N SER A 285 7.52 -8.43 -30.30
CA SER A 285 7.10 -9.12 -31.53
C SER A 285 5.75 -8.61 -32.03
N TYR A 286 4.79 -8.31 -31.14
CA TYR A 286 3.51 -7.71 -31.53
C TYR A 286 3.70 -6.29 -32.07
N VAL A 287 4.62 -5.50 -31.54
CA VAL A 287 4.97 -4.17 -32.07
C VAL A 287 5.54 -4.28 -33.49
N LEU A 288 6.44 -5.23 -33.73
CA LEU A 288 7.12 -5.39 -35.02
C LEU A 288 6.22 -5.99 -36.10
N PHE A 289 5.47 -7.04 -35.77
CA PHE A 289 4.75 -7.87 -36.75
C PHE A 289 3.23 -7.75 -36.65
N GLY A 290 2.70 -7.30 -35.54
CA GLY A 290 1.27 -7.26 -35.23
C GLY A 290 0.65 -5.86 -35.27
N SER A 291 1.40 -4.83 -35.64
CA SER A 291 0.94 -3.43 -35.61
C SER A 291 -0.35 -3.22 -36.45
N SER A 292 -0.42 -3.80 -37.65
CA SER A 292 -1.60 -3.69 -38.50
C SER A 292 -2.86 -4.36 -37.95
N LEU A 293 -2.69 -5.37 -37.07
CA LEU A 293 -3.81 -5.99 -36.36
C LEU A 293 -4.23 -5.13 -35.15
N ILE A 294 -3.26 -4.54 -34.45
CA ILE A 294 -3.51 -3.67 -33.29
C ILE A 294 -4.27 -2.40 -33.74
N GLU A 295 -3.89 -1.80 -34.86
CA GLU A 295 -4.55 -0.60 -35.41
C GLU A 295 -6.03 -0.83 -35.75
N LYS A 296 -6.43 -2.05 -36.05
CA LYS A 296 -7.81 -2.44 -36.36
C LYS A 296 -8.67 -2.69 -35.12
N ILE A 297 -8.13 -2.64 -33.93
CA ILE A 297 -8.87 -2.83 -32.67
C ILE A 297 -9.77 -1.62 -32.44
N PRO A 298 -11.09 -1.81 -32.26
CA PRO A 298 -11.99 -0.71 -31.93
C PRO A 298 -11.79 -0.24 -30.50
N LEU A 299 -11.81 1.08 -30.27
CA LEU A 299 -11.67 1.66 -28.92
C LEU A 299 -12.76 1.18 -27.95
N ALA A 300 -13.94 0.87 -28.46
CA ALA A 300 -15.02 0.25 -27.69
C ALA A 300 -14.63 -1.09 -27.05
N ALA A 301 -13.77 -1.89 -27.72
CA ALA A 301 -13.26 -3.14 -27.15
C ALA A 301 -12.29 -2.88 -25.99
N LEU A 302 -11.43 -1.87 -26.12
CA LEU A 302 -10.54 -1.48 -25.04
C LEU A 302 -11.31 -0.91 -23.84
N ALA A 303 -12.26 -0.01 -24.08
CA ALA A 303 -13.13 0.54 -23.04
C ALA A 303 -13.90 -0.57 -22.31
N GLY A 304 -14.48 -1.54 -23.04
CA GLY A 304 -15.15 -2.69 -22.42
C GLY A 304 -14.24 -3.56 -21.57
N THR A 305 -13.02 -3.80 -22.04
CA THR A 305 -12.00 -4.55 -21.30
C THR A 305 -11.60 -3.81 -20.02
N MET A 306 -11.39 -2.48 -20.10
CA MET A 306 -11.00 -1.67 -18.96
C MET A 306 -12.14 -1.53 -17.94
N LEU A 307 -13.39 -1.40 -18.38
CA LEU A 307 -14.53 -1.38 -17.48
C LEU A 307 -14.70 -2.73 -16.74
N CYS A 308 -14.42 -3.87 -17.41
CA CYS A 308 -14.37 -5.14 -16.70
C CYS A 308 -13.26 -5.17 -15.66
N LEU A 309 -12.06 -4.69 -16.02
CA LEU A 309 -10.92 -4.59 -15.09
C LEU A 309 -11.26 -3.69 -13.88
N VAL A 310 -11.92 -2.56 -14.09
CA VAL A 310 -12.40 -1.68 -13.02
C VAL A 310 -13.33 -2.42 -12.07
N LEU A 311 -14.27 -3.22 -12.60
CA LEU A 311 -15.18 -4.03 -11.78
C LEU A 311 -14.46 -5.14 -11.01
N ASP A 312 -13.37 -5.67 -11.54
CA ASP A 312 -12.57 -6.72 -10.90
C ASP A 312 -11.62 -6.15 -9.83
N ILE A 313 -11.09 -4.92 -10.05
CA ILE A 313 -10.23 -4.22 -9.09
C ILE A 313 -11.05 -3.64 -7.92
N PHE A 314 -12.25 -3.11 -8.19
CA PHE A 314 -13.07 -2.46 -7.20
C PHE A 314 -13.53 -3.47 -6.13
N ASP A 315 -13.13 -3.27 -4.88
CA ASP A 315 -13.54 -4.16 -3.78
C ASP A 315 -14.95 -3.85 -3.28
N PHE A 316 -15.94 -4.46 -3.91
CA PHE A 316 -17.35 -4.36 -3.48
C PHE A 316 -17.57 -4.88 -2.06
N THR A 317 -16.68 -5.75 -1.55
CA THR A 317 -16.79 -6.27 -0.18
C THR A 317 -16.46 -5.19 0.85
N SER A 318 -15.75 -4.14 0.45
CA SER A 318 -15.48 -2.96 1.28
C SER A 318 -16.75 -2.35 1.85
N PHE A 319 -17.86 -2.29 1.11
CA PHE A 319 -19.14 -1.78 1.63
C PHE A 319 -19.68 -2.62 2.79
N LYS A 320 -19.54 -3.94 2.72
CA LYS A 320 -19.93 -4.85 3.81
C LYS A 320 -18.94 -4.77 4.98
N ARG A 321 -17.66 -4.55 4.70
CA ARG A 321 -16.62 -4.41 5.71
C ARG A 321 -16.74 -3.11 6.48
N ILE A 322 -17.06 -1.98 5.84
CA ILE A 322 -17.23 -0.66 6.48
C ILE A 322 -18.15 -0.74 7.72
N ALA A 323 -19.22 -1.54 7.65
CA ALA A 323 -20.13 -1.73 8.76
C ALA A 323 -19.58 -2.62 9.91
N ARG A 324 -18.47 -3.34 9.66
CA ARG A 324 -17.91 -4.34 10.59
C ARG A 324 -16.52 -3.99 11.11
N ILE A 325 -15.83 -3.05 10.49
CA ILE A 325 -14.50 -2.58 10.91
C ILE A 325 -14.62 -1.40 11.89
N PRO A 326 -13.57 -1.10 12.67
CA PRO A 326 -13.53 0.08 13.53
C PRO A 326 -13.84 1.36 12.76
N LYS A 327 -14.59 2.28 13.36
CA LYS A 327 -14.98 3.55 12.71
C LYS A 327 -13.80 4.36 12.17
N THR A 328 -12.66 4.31 12.85
CA THR A 328 -11.40 4.95 12.40
C THR A 328 -10.91 4.37 11.09
N ASP A 329 -10.94 3.04 10.95
CA ASP A 329 -10.46 2.33 9.77
C ASP A 329 -11.42 2.55 8.58
N ALA A 330 -12.73 2.59 8.86
CA ALA A 330 -13.75 2.95 7.88
C ALA A 330 -13.57 4.40 7.37
N ALA A 331 -13.30 5.35 8.28
CA ALA A 331 -13.03 6.74 7.92
C ALA A 331 -11.76 6.88 7.08
N VAL A 332 -10.68 6.14 7.40
CA VAL A 332 -9.46 6.10 6.59
C VAL A 332 -9.74 5.55 5.20
N LEU A 333 -10.44 4.42 5.09
CA LEU A 333 -10.77 3.81 3.79
C LEU A 333 -11.57 4.78 2.90
N ILE A 334 -12.64 5.37 3.43
CA ILE A 334 -13.49 6.31 2.69
C ILE A 334 -12.71 7.58 2.35
N GLY A 335 -11.96 8.12 3.31
CA GLY A 335 -11.15 9.33 3.12
C GLY A 335 -10.08 9.15 2.05
N VAL A 336 -9.33 8.04 2.08
CA VAL A 336 -8.32 7.72 1.06
C VAL A 336 -8.98 7.56 -0.31
N THR A 337 -10.12 6.85 -0.41
CA THR A 337 -10.86 6.72 -1.67
C THR A 337 -11.26 8.09 -2.22
N ALA A 338 -11.86 8.94 -1.40
CA ALA A 338 -12.30 10.27 -1.80
C ALA A 338 -11.13 11.17 -2.24
N VAL A 339 -10.05 11.21 -1.44
CA VAL A 339 -8.85 11.99 -1.77
C VAL A 339 -8.22 11.50 -3.07
N THR A 340 -8.15 10.18 -3.29
CA THR A 340 -7.63 9.59 -4.54
C THR A 340 -8.41 10.09 -5.77
N VAL A 341 -9.73 10.17 -5.66
CA VAL A 341 -10.59 10.60 -6.78
C VAL A 341 -10.49 12.09 -7.05
N VAL A 342 -10.29 12.91 -6.00
CA VAL A 342 -10.32 14.39 -6.10
C VAL A 342 -8.93 14.98 -6.37
N THR A 343 -7.86 14.38 -5.84
CA THR A 343 -6.49 14.91 -5.93
C THR A 343 -5.59 14.03 -6.80
N ASN A 344 -4.69 13.30 -6.15
CA ASN A 344 -3.85 12.30 -6.78
C ASN A 344 -3.57 11.14 -5.83
N LEU A 345 -3.19 10.00 -6.42
CA LEU A 345 -2.93 8.74 -5.73
C LEU A 345 -1.86 8.85 -4.63
N ALA A 346 -0.78 9.57 -4.89
CA ALA A 346 0.34 9.68 -3.95
C ALA A 346 -0.09 10.44 -2.68
N VAL A 347 -0.73 11.60 -2.84
CA VAL A 347 -1.25 12.39 -1.72
C VAL A 347 -2.24 11.57 -0.88
N ALA A 348 -3.12 10.83 -1.54
CA ALA A 348 -4.11 10.00 -0.86
C ALA A 348 -3.46 8.92 0.04
N VAL A 349 -2.45 8.21 -0.49
CA VAL A 349 -1.74 7.17 0.26
C VAL A 349 -0.97 7.77 1.43
N PHE A 350 -0.20 8.86 1.22
CA PHE A 350 0.54 9.52 2.30
C PHE A 350 -0.40 10.03 3.39
N ALA A 351 -1.47 10.71 3.02
CA ALA A 351 -2.48 11.18 3.97
C ALA A 351 -3.12 10.01 4.73
N GLY A 352 -3.45 8.93 4.05
CA GLY A 352 -4.02 7.72 4.65
C GLY A 352 -3.08 7.06 5.65
N VAL A 353 -1.80 6.92 5.32
CA VAL A 353 -0.79 6.37 6.23
C VAL A 353 -0.64 7.24 7.47
N ILE A 354 -0.54 8.57 7.30
CA ILE A 354 -0.44 9.51 8.42
C ILE A 354 -1.68 9.43 9.31
N LEU A 355 -2.88 9.50 8.74
CA LEU A 355 -4.13 9.42 9.49
C LEU A 355 -4.28 8.08 10.24
N SER A 356 -3.88 6.99 9.60
CA SER A 356 -3.91 5.66 10.24
C SER A 356 -2.89 5.54 11.37
N ALA A 357 -1.67 6.08 11.19
CA ALA A 357 -0.66 6.11 12.23
C ALA A 357 -1.09 6.96 13.43
N LEU A 358 -1.70 8.13 13.19
CA LEU A 358 -2.27 8.97 14.24
C LEU A 358 -3.45 8.27 14.95
N GLY A 359 -4.32 7.60 14.20
CA GLY A 359 -5.40 6.81 14.77
C GLY A 359 -4.91 5.66 15.66
N PHE A 360 -3.83 4.99 15.25
CA PHE A 360 -3.19 3.96 16.05
C PHE A 360 -2.55 4.56 17.33
N ALA A 361 -1.83 5.67 17.21
CA ALA A 361 -1.23 6.37 18.34
C ALA A 361 -2.29 6.80 19.35
N TRP A 362 -3.41 7.38 18.87
CA TRP A 362 -4.54 7.75 19.71
C TRP A 362 -5.16 6.56 20.45
N LYS A 363 -5.44 5.47 19.75
CA LYS A 363 -5.97 4.24 20.40
C LYS A 363 -4.98 3.66 21.41
N SER A 364 -3.68 3.73 21.12
CA SER A 364 -2.63 3.23 22.02
C SER A 364 -2.47 4.09 23.26
N SER A 365 -2.69 5.42 23.14
CA SER A 365 -2.60 6.35 24.26
C SER A 365 -3.65 6.11 25.33
N GLN A 366 -4.83 5.59 24.93
CA GLN A 366 -5.92 5.30 25.85
C GLN A 366 -5.81 3.92 26.55
N ARG A 367 -4.79 3.13 26.20
CA ARG A 367 -4.60 1.79 26.78
C ARG A 367 -3.82 1.76 28.06
N ILE A 368 -3.18 2.89 28.44
CA ILE A 368 -2.46 2.98 29.71
C ILE A 368 -3.48 2.87 30.85
N ASP A 369 -3.22 1.97 31.78
CA ASP A 369 -4.00 1.82 33.01
C ASP A 369 -3.07 1.51 34.18
N ALA A 370 -3.52 1.80 35.39
CA ALA A 370 -2.79 1.54 36.62
C ALA A 370 -3.75 0.96 37.67
N VAL A 371 -3.45 -0.22 38.16
CA VAL A 371 -4.20 -0.86 39.24
C VAL A 371 -3.40 -0.76 40.52
N ARG A 372 -3.96 -0.10 41.54
CA ARG A 372 -3.34 0.08 42.85
C ARG A 372 -3.72 -1.07 43.78
N VAL A 373 -2.72 -1.69 44.39
CA VAL A 373 -2.88 -2.74 45.38
C VAL A 373 -2.04 -2.37 46.59
N LEU A 374 -2.56 -2.61 47.80
CA LEU A 374 -1.79 -2.48 49.04
C LEU A 374 -1.07 -3.79 49.31
N GLY A 375 0.22 -3.71 49.49
CA GLY A 375 1.11 -4.81 49.88
C GLY A 375 1.87 -4.51 51.15
N THR A 376 2.68 -5.46 51.55
CA THR A 376 3.61 -5.29 52.69
C THR A 376 5.02 -5.52 52.20
N ALA A 377 5.89 -4.58 52.37
CA ALA A 377 7.30 -4.69 52.00
C ALA A 377 8.03 -5.72 52.92
N ASN A 378 9.19 -6.17 52.51
CA ASN A 378 9.99 -7.14 53.26
C ASN A 378 10.37 -6.70 54.68
N ASP A 379 10.30 -5.40 54.95
CA ASP A 379 10.55 -4.81 56.25
C ASP A 379 9.28 -4.65 57.11
N GLY A 380 8.13 -5.15 56.64
CA GLY A 380 6.84 -5.04 57.36
C GLY A 380 6.12 -3.70 57.19
N THR A 381 6.64 -2.77 56.36
CA THR A 381 5.96 -1.52 56.07
C THR A 381 4.90 -1.67 54.98
N GLU A 382 3.82 -0.87 55.07
CA GLU A 382 2.82 -0.82 54.03
C GLU A 382 3.39 -0.16 52.75
N GLU A 383 3.23 -0.83 51.61
CA GLU A 383 3.58 -0.31 50.32
C GLU A 383 2.37 -0.28 49.38
N ALA A 384 2.24 0.73 48.54
CA ALA A 384 1.26 0.80 47.47
C ALA A 384 1.93 0.37 46.15
N ILE A 385 1.47 -0.74 45.58
CA ILE A 385 1.95 -1.26 44.31
C ILE A 385 1.00 -0.82 43.21
N TYR A 386 1.50 -0.10 42.23
CA TYR A 386 0.80 0.28 41.02
C TYR A 386 1.22 -0.64 39.87
N PHE A 387 0.39 -1.61 39.52
CA PHE A 387 0.59 -2.45 38.33
C PHE A 387 0.20 -1.65 37.10
N LEU A 388 1.17 -1.37 36.24
CA LEU A 388 0.98 -0.58 35.04
C LEU A 388 0.67 -1.49 33.85
N TYR A 389 -0.33 -1.13 33.06
CA TYR A 389 -0.74 -1.84 31.85
C TYR A 389 -0.66 -0.91 30.65
N GLY A 390 -0.23 -1.44 29.50
CA GLY A 390 -0.15 -0.70 28.25
C GLY A 390 1.12 0.12 28.08
N PRO A 391 1.32 0.75 26.92
CA PRO A 391 2.54 1.47 26.61
C PRO A 391 2.57 2.87 27.21
N LEU A 392 3.71 3.24 27.82
CA LEU A 392 3.99 4.61 28.28
C LEU A 392 4.84 5.33 27.22
N PHE A 393 4.27 6.35 26.60
CA PHE A 393 4.87 7.16 25.55
C PHE A 393 4.20 8.54 25.48
N PHE A 394 4.68 9.45 24.63
CA PHE A 394 4.19 10.83 24.56
C PHE A 394 2.66 10.97 24.56
N GLY A 395 1.95 10.07 23.89
CA GLY A 395 0.48 10.12 23.79
C GLY A 395 -0.24 9.65 25.05
N SER A 396 0.37 8.81 25.90
CA SER A 396 -0.26 8.22 27.08
C SER A 396 0.14 8.91 28.40
N VAL A 397 1.08 9.85 28.37
CA VAL A 397 1.59 10.54 29.58
C VAL A 397 0.48 11.19 30.40
N GLN A 398 -0.45 11.88 29.76
CA GLN A 398 -1.55 12.53 30.49
C GLN A 398 -2.43 11.51 31.18
N SER A 399 -2.84 10.46 30.47
CA SER A 399 -3.64 9.37 31.05
C SER A 399 -2.91 8.64 32.18
N PHE A 400 -1.58 8.49 32.08
CA PHE A 400 -0.75 7.93 33.14
C PHE A 400 -0.83 8.77 34.42
N PHE A 401 -0.71 10.11 34.34
CA PHE A 401 -0.86 10.97 35.51
C PHE A 401 -2.28 11.00 36.08
N GLU A 402 -3.32 10.84 35.24
CA GLU A 402 -4.70 10.78 35.70
C GLU A 402 -5.01 9.50 36.50
N LYS A 403 -4.30 8.40 36.22
CA LYS A 403 -4.47 7.11 36.91
C LYS A 403 -3.75 7.02 38.25
N ILE A 404 -2.70 7.82 38.45
CA ILE A 404 -1.89 7.82 39.67
C ILE A 404 -2.09 9.15 40.41
N ASN A 405 -2.88 9.11 41.47
CA ASN A 405 -3.20 10.32 42.23
C ASN A 405 -2.26 10.47 43.45
N VAL A 406 -1.18 11.22 43.30
CA VAL A 406 -0.16 11.46 44.32
C VAL A 406 -0.76 12.02 45.62
N ARG A 407 -1.73 12.96 45.53
CA ARG A 407 -2.33 13.61 46.71
C ARG A 407 -3.24 12.71 47.56
N ARG A 408 -3.70 11.60 46.98
CA ARG A 408 -4.57 10.63 47.69
C ARG A 408 -3.80 9.41 48.17
N GLU A 409 -2.49 9.37 47.93
CA GLU A 409 -1.67 8.25 48.39
C GLU A 409 -1.33 8.42 49.87
N SER A 410 -1.62 7.38 50.63
CA SER A 410 -1.36 7.29 52.06
C SER A 410 -0.13 6.47 52.41
N ALA A 411 0.32 5.64 51.51
CA ALA A 411 1.49 4.80 51.71
C ALA A 411 2.79 5.61 51.61
N LYS A 412 3.75 5.32 52.48
CA LYS A 412 5.06 5.94 52.46
C LYS A 412 5.98 5.38 51.36
N ASN A 413 5.70 4.15 50.93
CA ASN A 413 6.43 3.49 49.89
C ASN A 413 5.48 3.20 48.71
N VAL A 414 5.87 3.57 47.51
CA VAL A 414 5.14 3.32 46.25
C VAL A 414 6.02 2.52 45.32
N VAL A 415 5.46 1.47 44.75
CA VAL A 415 6.11 0.65 43.73
C VAL A 415 5.37 0.81 42.40
N LEU A 416 6.09 1.21 41.36
CA LEU A 416 5.59 1.22 39.98
C LEU A 416 6.07 -0.06 39.29
N ASP A 417 5.13 -0.95 39.04
CA ASP A 417 5.42 -2.27 38.43
C ASP A 417 5.16 -2.24 36.92
N PHE A 418 6.22 -2.45 36.13
CA PHE A 418 6.23 -2.41 34.68
C PHE A 418 6.12 -3.82 34.04
N ALA A 419 5.76 -4.85 34.78
CA ALA A 419 5.63 -6.21 34.25
C ALA A 419 4.73 -6.27 32.99
N HIS A 420 3.69 -5.45 32.94
CA HIS A 420 2.72 -5.39 31.82
C HIS A 420 2.75 -4.05 31.07
N SER A 421 3.77 -3.23 31.31
CA SER A 421 3.96 -1.93 30.67
C SER A 421 5.36 -1.79 30.11
N LYS A 422 5.50 -0.97 29.08
CA LYS A 422 6.79 -0.67 28.47
C LYS A 422 6.91 0.82 28.17
N VAL A 423 8.05 1.39 28.54
CA VAL A 423 8.41 2.76 28.17
C VAL A 423 8.95 2.76 26.73
N TRP A 424 8.33 3.53 25.84
CA TRP A 424 8.65 3.52 24.42
C TRP A 424 9.53 4.69 23.99
N ASP A 425 9.42 5.84 24.66
CA ASP A 425 10.12 7.07 24.26
C ASP A 425 10.61 7.91 25.46
N SER A 426 11.29 9.00 25.15
CA SER A 426 11.80 9.94 26.16
C SER A 426 10.70 10.63 26.96
N SER A 427 9.50 10.82 26.36
CA SER A 427 8.38 11.46 27.09
C SER A 427 7.87 10.58 28.23
N GLY A 428 7.87 9.24 28.00
CA GLY A 428 7.55 8.28 29.05
C GLY A 428 8.58 8.30 30.19
N LEU A 429 9.88 8.50 29.88
CA LEU A 429 10.92 8.65 30.90
C LEU A 429 10.70 9.92 31.76
N VAL A 430 10.50 11.06 31.07
CA VAL A 430 10.23 12.35 31.78
C VAL A 430 8.98 12.22 32.64
N ALA A 431 7.95 11.51 32.16
CA ALA A 431 6.74 11.30 32.95
C ALA A 431 6.99 10.49 34.25
N ILE A 432 7.88 9.49 34.21
CA ILE A 432 8.29 8.72 35.39
C ILE A 432 9.06 9.63 36.36
N ASP A 433 9.98 10.42 35.87
CA ASP A 433 10.77 11.36 36.66
C ASP A 433 9.88 12.40 37.34
N ASP A 434 9.01 13.06 36.57
CA ASP A 434 8.03 14.02 37.08
C ASP A 434 7.12 13.42 38.16
N LEU A 435 6.69 12.17 37.97
CA LEU A 435 5.86 11.46 38.95
C LEU A 435 6.64 11.15 40.21
N THR A 436 7.88 10.68 40.06
CA THR A 436 8.78 10.40 41.20
C THR A 436 9.07 11.65 42.00
N GLU A 437 9.33 12.78 41.34
CA GLU A 437 9.55 14.06 41.98
C GLU A 437 8.30 14.56 42.75
N LYS A 438 7.09 14.37 42.16
CA LYS A 438 5.84 14.71 42.88
C LYS A 438 5.65 13.88 44.15
N PHE A 439 5.94 12.59 44.11
CA PHE A 439 5.90 11.73 45.29
C PHE A 439 6.97 12.11 46.33
N ARG A 440 8.17 12.45 45.88
CA ARG A 440 9.26 12.90 46.75
C ARG A 440 8.89 14.17 47.54
N ARG A 441 8.15 15.09 46.91
CA ARG A 441 7.64 16.32 47.60
C ARG A 441 6.64 16.01 48.69
N GLU A 442 5.92 14.90 48.61
CA GLU A 442 5.02 14.40 49.64
C GLU A 442 5.71 13.43 50.61
N ASN A 443 7.04 13.33 50.59
CA ASN A 443 7.86 12.42 51.40
C ASN A 443 7.52 10.93 51.17
N VAL A 444 7.10 10.55 49.95
CA VAL A 444 6.83 9.18 49.52
C VAL A 444 8.01 8.68 48.70
N ARG A 445 8.52 7.50 49.05
CA ARG A 445 9.59 6.83 48.28
C ARG A 445 8.99 6.06 47.11
N VAL A 446 9.54 6.22 45.90
CA VAL A 446 9.12 5.50 44.73
C VAL A 446 10.19 4.52 44.29
N THR A 447 9.78 3.30 43.99
CA THR A 447 10.63 2.23 43.48
C THR A 447 10.05 1.71 42.16
N LEU A 448 10.91 1.47 41.14
CA LEU A 448 10.52 0.88 39.87
C LEU A 448 10.83 -0.63 39.88
N ARG A 449 9.86 -1.46 39.48
CA ARG A 449 10.01 -2.92 39.40
C ARG A 449 9.74 -3.43 37.99
N HIS A 450 10.33 -4.56 37.62
CA HIS A 450 10.10 -5.33 36.39
C HIS A 450 10.31 -4.52 35.10
N LEU A 451 11.34 -3.68 35.11
CA LEU A 451 11.71 -2.91 33.91
C LEU A 451 12.26 -3.83 32.82
N SER A 452 11.74 -3.74 31.61
CA SER A 452 12.31 -4.48 30.49
C SER A 452 13.76 -4.05 30.20
N PRO A 453 14.61 -4.94 29.62
CA PRO A 453 16.00 -4.59 29.28
C PRO A 453 16.13 -3.32 28.44
N ASP A 454 15.16 -3.07 27.54
CA ASP A 454 15.12 -1.86 26.73
C ASP A 454 14.80 -0.62 27.58
N CYS A 455 13.85 -0.74 28.54
CA CYS A 455 13.54 0.35 29.48
C CYS A 455 14.72 0.66 30.39
N THR A 456 15.39 -0.36 30.93
CA THR A 456 16.61 -0.22 31.75
C THR A 456 17.74 0.47 30.97
N LYS A 457 17.94 0.09 29.69
CA LYS A 457 18.91 0.74 28.80
C LYS A 457 18.59 2.19 28.54
N LEU A 458 17.30 2.51 28.36
CA LEU A 458 16.80 3.86 28.15
C LEU A 458 17.01 4.71 29.41
N LEU A 459 16.64 4.20 30.59
CA LEU A 459 16.85 4.85 31.89
C LEU A 459 18.33 5.09 32.19
N ARG A 460 19.20 4.09 31.93
CA ARG A 460 20.67 4.25 32.12
C ARG A 460 21.28 5.32 31.22
N LYS A 461 20.77 5.48 29.99
CA LYS A 461 21.20 6.56 29.09
C LYS A 461 20.72 7.95 29.56
N ALA A 462 19.63 7.99 30.28
CA ALA A 462 19.06 9.22 30.85
C ALA A 462 19.50 9.47 32.29
N ALA A 463 20.33 8.60 32.90
CA ALA A 463 20.73 8.66 34.31
C ALA A 463 21.43 9.99 34.72
N ASP A 464 22.05 10.68 33.76
CA ASP A 464 22.62 12.01 33.99
C ASP A 464 21.55 13.13 34.09
N LEU A 465 20.29 12.78 33.75
CA LEU A 465 19.16 13.72 33.67
C LEU A 465 18.04 13.40 34.69
N MET A 466 18.14 12.26 35.40
CA MET A 466 17.05 11.74 36.23
C MET A 466 17.55 11.21 37.59
N GLU A 467 16.89 11.61 38.66
CA GLU A 467 17.14 11.14 40.05
C GLU A 467 16.21 9.98 40.43
N VAL A 468 16.13 8.92 39.61
CA VAL A 468 15.28 7.75 39.94
C VAL A 468 16.14 6.64 40.53
N SER A 469 15.84 6.19 41.77
CA SER A 469 16.42 4.97 42.31
C SER A 469 15.75 3.76 41.68
N VAL A 470 16.49 3.06 40.83
CA VAL A 470 16.14 1.72 40.38
C VAL A 470 16.71 0.78 41.43
N ASP A 471 15.87 0.05 42.16
CA ASP A 471 16.36 -1.08 42.97
C ASP A 471 16.99 -2.10 42.01
N ASP A 472 18.08 -2.73 42.44
CA ASP A 472 18.69 -3.86 41.74
C ASP A 472 17.66 -4.99 41.67
N ASP A 473 16.83 -4.94 40.65
CA ASP A 473 15.86 -5.97 40.36
C ASP A 473 16.65 -7.23 39.98
N PRO A 474 16.49 -8.35 40.67
CA PRO A 474 17.14 -9.57 40.27
C PRO A 474 16.74 -9.85 38.84
N VAL A 475 17.74 -10.06 38.00
CA VAL A 475 17.64 -10.33 36.57
C VAL A 475 16.32 -11.01 36.24
N TYR A 476 15.51 -10.38 35.41
CA TYR A 476 14.20 -10.87 34.92
C TYR A 476 14.40 -12.20 34.17
N ALA A 477 14.57 -13.26 34.93
CA ALA A 477 14.63 -14.62 34.41
C ALA A 477 13.35 -15.30 34.88
N VAL A 478 12.34 -15.26 34.05
CA VAL A 478 11.08 -16.00 34.17
C VAL A 478 10.01 -15.34 35.05
N ALA A 479 9.01 -14.76 34.42
CA ALA A 479 7.79 -14.19 35.01
C ALA A 479 6.91 -15.18 35.79
N THR A 480 7.32 -16.44 35.94
CA THR A 480 6.55 -17.50 36.61
C THR A 480 6.87 -17.67 38.08
N ASP A 481 8.03 -17.20 38.56
CA ASP A 481 8.46 -17.47 39.92
C ASP A 481 8.22 -16.35 40.93
N TYR A 482 7.74 -15.20 40.49
CA TYR A 482 7.40 -14.08 41.33
C TYR A 482 5.96 -13.63 41.15
N MET A 483 5.02 -14.50 41.47
CA MET A 483 3.66 -14.10 41.76
C MET A 483 3.49 -14.01 43.27
N PRO A 484 3.45 -12.80 43.88
CA PRO A 484 3.02 -12.70 45.27
C PRO A 484 1.61 -13.25 45.38
N GLU A 485 1.27 -13.86 46.50
CA GLU A 485 -0.08 -14.38 46.84
C GLU A 485 -1.23 -13.37 46.61
N VAL A 486 -0.90 -12.11 46.38
CA VAL A 486 -1.83 -11.01 46.06
C VAL A 486 -2.36 -11.03 44.61
N LEU A 487 -1.71 -11.76 43.71
CA LEU A 487 -2.11 -11.82 42.29
C LEU A 487 -3.44 -12.55 42.00
N PRO A 488 -3.92 -13.52 42.77
CA PRO A 488 -5.26 -14.07 42.55
C PRO A 488 -6.36 -13.01 42.66
N ALA A 489 -6.26 -12.11 43.65
CA ALA A 489 -7.24 -11.03 43.84
C ALA A 489 -7.14 -9.98 42.72
N VAL A 490 -5.94 -9.65 42.28
CA VAL A 490 -5.71 -8.72 41.15
C VAL A 490 -6.14 -9.32 39.84
N SER A 491 -5.90 -10.63 39.63
CA SER A 491 -6.34 -11.31 38.41
C SER A 491 -7.85 -11.45 38.34
N GLU A 492 -8.54 -11.65 39.47
CA GLU A 492 -10.01 -11.66 39.56
C GLU A 492 -10.59 -10.27 39.32
N GLU A 493 -10.03 -9.22 39.94
CA GLU A 493 -10.47 -7.85 39.73
C GLU A 493 -10.25 -7.36 38.28
N LEU A 494 -9.13 -7.78 37.66
CA LEU A 494 -8.86 -7.54 36.25
C LEU A 494 -9.75 -8.36 35.31
N GLN A 495 -10.06 -9.61 35.68
CA GLN A 495 -11.04 -10.41 34.96
C GLN A 495 -12.44 -9.82 35.10
N GLU A 496 -12.83 -9.36 36.29
CA GLU A 496 -14.11 -8.69 36.52
C GLU A 496 -14.20 -7.35 35.80
N LYS A 497 -13.12 -6.56 35.74
CA LYS A 497 -13.05 -5.35 34.92
C LYS A 497 -13.02 -5.64 33.42
N LYS A 498 -12.37 -6.73 32.99
CA LYS A 498 -12.47 -7.23 31.61
C LYS A 498 -13.87 -7.70 31.25
N PHE A 499 -14.61 -8.27 32.18
CA PHE A 499 -15.99 -8.72 31.95
C PHE A 499 -17.01 -7.58 32.03
N LYS A 500 -16.74 -6.51 32.77
CA LYS A 500 -17.61 -5.32 32.89
C LYS A 500 -17.27 -4.22 31.89
N GLY A 501 -16.09 -4.23 31.29
CA GLY A 501 -15.67 -3.32 30.24
C GLY A 501 -15.74 -4.04 28.89
N GLU A 502 -16.78 -3.77 28.14
CA GLU A 502 -16.90 -4.09 26.71
C GLU A 502 -15.59 -3.77 25.99
N HIS A 503 -14.91 -4.75 25.55
CA HIS A 503 -13.84 -4.91 24.58
C HIS A 503 -12.77 -5.87 25.08
N ALA A 504 -13.20 -7.11 25.36
CA ALA A 504 -12.30 -8.24 25.29
C ALA A 504 -11.78 -8.34 23.84
N TRP A 505 -10.49 -8.28 23.67
CA TRP A 505 -9.82 -8.76 22.49
C TRP A 505 -9.95 -10.27 22.42
N ASP A 506 -11.08 -10.76 22.00
CA ASP A 506 -11.21 -12.12 21.47
C ASP A 506 -10.91 -12.08 19.98
N ILE A 507 -9.63 -11.86 19.68
CA ILE A 507 -9.02 -12.35 18.46
C ILE A 507 -8.06 -13.46 18.89
N GLY A 508 -8.57 -14.35 19.70
CA GLY A 508 -8.09 -15.69 19.84
C GLY A 508 -8.53 -16.45 18.60
N GLY A 509 -7.61 -16.65 17.67
CA GLY A 509 -7.84 -17.51 16.54
C GLY A 509 -8.34 -18.88 16.98
N LYS A 510 -9.52 -19.23 16.54
CA LYS A 510 -9.91 -20.60 16.20
C LYS A 510 -10.64 -20.56 14.88
N GLY A 511 -9.94 -21.02 13.86
CA GLY A 511 -10.53 -21.88 12.84
C GLY A 511 -11.59 -21.24 11.98
N ALA A 512 -11.19 -20.62 10.90
CA ALA A 512 -11.95 -20.61 9.65
C ALA A 512 -11.00 -20.63 8.46
N TRP A 513 -10.07 -21.55 8.46
CA TRP A 513 -9.43 -22.07 7.25
C TRP A 513 -9.57 -23.58 7.28
N SER A 514 -10.79 -24.08 7.08
CA SER A 514 -11.04 -25.42 6.57
C SER A 514 -12.34 -25.35 5.77
N ASP A 515 -12.20 -25.76 4.50
CA ASP A 515 -13.21 -26.27 3.59
C ASP A 515 -14.25 -25.26 3.05
N ASN A 516 -13.92 -24.63 1.88
CA ASN A 516 -14.51 -24.99 0.58
C ASN A 516 -13.84 -24.20 -0.56
#